data_afc6f1bc57792df9c277f12fe7afbd92
#
_entry.id   afc6f1bc57792df9c277f12fe7afbd92
#
_cell.length_a   1.000
_cell.length_b   1.000
_cell.length_c   1.000
_cell.angle_alpha   90.00
_cell.angle_beta   90.00
_cell.angle_gamma   90.00
#
_symmetry.space_group_name_H-M   'P 1'
#
loop_
_entity.id
_entity.type
_entity.pdbx_description
1 polymer ?
#
loop_
_entity_poly.entity_id
_entity_poly.type
_entity_poly.pdbx_seq_one_letter_code
_entity_poly.pdbx_strand_id
1 'polypeptide(L)'
;PSLKQADIGIGMGITGTEVSKGASDMVLADDNFATIVVAVEEGRKVFSNIQKAIQYLMAANLGEVLVLFIATLLGWDTLLPIHLLWINIVTDTFPAIALGMEPAEGNLMARKPRGKNSNFFSGGVMSSIIYQGILEGATVLFVYWSAIKWPAHTALNRVGLTATELYDLQHADALTMAFATLGLMQLFHAFNVKSVHQSLFTVGFFKNKSFNYAILLSFVLMMGIIIIPGLNDLFKVTHLDAYQWAIVTGASFAIIPAV
;
A
#
# COMPACT_ATOMS: atom_id res chain seq x y z
N PRO A 1 4.00 -24.71 37.15
CA PRO A 1 2.69 -25.12 36.59
C PRO A 1 1.81 -23.92 36.26
N SER A 2 1.61 -22.96 37.19
CA SER A 2 0.71 -21.80 37.01
C SER A 2 1.14 -20.87 35.82
N LEU A 3 2.42 -20.62 35.64
CA LEU A 3 2.92 -19.80 34.52
C LEU A 3 2.61 -20.43 33.15
N LYS A 4 2.70 -21.76 33.05
CA LYS A 4 2.37 -22.48 31.80
C LYS A 4 0.87 -22.63 31.55
N GLN A 5 0.05 -22.48 32.58
CA GLN A 5 -1.43 -22.64 32.50
C GLN A 5 -2.13 -21.29 32.31
N ALA A 6 -1.43 -20.18 32.54
CA ALA A 6 -1.94 -18.83 32.29
C ALA A 6 -2.07 -18.57 30.79
N ASP A 7 -3.01 -17.73 30.41
CA ASP A 7 -3.10 -17.25 29.00
C ASP A 7 -1.82 -16.47 28.61
N ILE A 8 -1.18 -15.77 29.55
CA ILE A 8 0.15 -15.17 29.45
C ILE A 8 0.85 -15.32 30.79
N GLY A 9 1.90 -16.15 30.86
CA GLY A 9 2.74 -16.31 32.04
C GLY A 9 3.83 -15.24 32.09
N ILE A 10 3.94 -14.51 33.20
CA ILE A 10 4.93 -13.44 33.36
C ILE A 10 5.93 -13.80 34.45
N GLY A 11 7.21 -13.83 34.10
CA GLY A 11 8.33 -14.08 35.04
C GLY A 11 9.17 -12.83 35.28
N MET A 12 9.82 -12.77 36.45
CA MET A 12 10.75 -11.72 36.81
C MET A 12 12.13 -12.01 36.19
N GLY A 13 12.80 -11.00 35.66
CA GLY A 13 14.07 -11.14 34.97
C GLY A 13 15.28 -11.13 35.91
N ILE A 14 15.24 -10.32 37.00
CA ILE A 14 16.29 -10.20 37.98
C ILE A 14 16.12 -11.21 39.10
N THR A 15 14.95 -11.21 39.75
CA THR A 15 14.68 -12.06 40.93
C THR A 15 14.10 -13.42 40.57
N GLY A 16 13.65 -13.61 39.33
CA GLY A 16 13.07 -14.87 38.84
C GLY A 16 14.13 -15.96 38.65
N THR A 17 13.79 -17.22 38.99
CA THR A 17 14.65 -18.37 38.70
C THR A 17 14.65 -18.66 37.19
N GLU A 18 15.71 -19.30 36.69
CA GLU A 18 15.78 -19.72 35.27
C GLU A 18 14.59 -20.63 34.84
N VAL A 19 14.10 -21.46 35.78
CA VAL A 19 12.92 -22.28 35.57
C VAL A 19 11.68 -21.44 35.38
N SER A 20 11.52 -20.36 36.17
CA SER A 20 10.40 -19.43 36.05
C SER A 20 10.46 -18.66 34.73
N LYS A 21 11.64 -18.14 34.36
CA LYS A 21 11.87 -17.43 33.09
C LYS A 21 11.59 -18.35 31.90
N GLY A 22 12.12 -19.58 31.91
CA GLY A 22 11.91 -20.55 30.83
C GLY A 22 10.49 -21.09 30.72
N ALA A 23 9.66 -20.90 31.78
CA ALA A 23 8.24 -21.29 31.78
C ALA A 23 7.30 -20.13 31.44
N SER A 24 7.80 -18.90 31.32
CA SER A 24 7.03 -17.69 31.12
C SER A 24 6.96 -17.31 29.64
N ASP A 25 5.85 -16.72 29.21
CA ASP A 25 5.67 -16.15 27.87
C ASP A 25 6.31 -14.76 27.77
N MET A 26 6.41 -14.05 28.91
CA MET A 26 7.02 -12.74 29.03
C MET A 26 7.97 -12.69 30.24
N VAL A 27 9.14 -12.08 30.08
CA VAL A 27 10.09 -11.86 31.16
C VAL A 27 10.30 -10.35 31.36
N LEU A 28 10.05 -9.84 32.57
CA LEU A 28 10.27 -8.44 32.94
C LEU A 28 11.74 -8.23 33.29
N ALA A 29 12.49 -7.61 32.40
CA ALA A 29 13.91 -7.40 32.57
C ALA A 29 14.28 -6.47 33.74
N ASP A 30 13.36 -5.59 34.13
CA ASP A 30 13.50 -4.61 35.20
C ASP A 30 12.79 -5.01 36.52
N ASP A 31 12.15 -6.18 36.54
CA ASP A 31 11.27 -6.67 37.62
C ASP A 31 10.18 -5.68 38.03
N ASN A 32 9.84 -4.74 37.15
CA ASN A 32 8.83 -3.72 37.39
C ASN A 32 7.49 -4.11 36.82
N PHE A 33 6.52 -4.35 37.67
CA PHE A 33 5.16 -4.73 37.26
C PHE A 33 4.48 -3.66 36.37
N ALA A 34 4.81 -2.37 36.53
CA ALA A 34 4.28 -1.30 35.72
C ALA A 34 4.69 -1.42 34.23
N THR A 35 5.81 -2.07 33.94
CA THR A 35 6.29 -2.33 32.58
C THR A 35 5.35 -3.22 31.78
N ILE A 36 4.50 -4.03 32.45
CA ILE A 36 3.44 -4.82 31.78
C ILE A 36 2.46 -3.90 31.04
N VAL A 37 2.09 -2.77 31.64
CA VAL A 37 1.17 -1.81 31.00
C VAL A 37 1.78 -1.25 29.72
N VAL A 38 3.07 -0.90 29.78
CA VAL A 38 3.82 -0.41 28.60
C VAL A 38 3.90 -1.50 27.51
N ALA A 39 4.17 -2.75 27.92
CA ALA A 39 4.21 -3.88 26.99
C ALA A 39 2.86 -4.13 26.30
N VAL A 40 1.76 -4.00 27.04
CA VAL A 40 0.40 -4.12 26.45
C VAL A 40 0.12 -2.98 25.47
N GLU A 41 0.51 -1.76 25.79
CA GLU A 41 0.34 -0.60 24.91
C GLU A 41 1.13 -0.77 23.61
N GLU A 42 2.42 -1.14 23.71
CA GLU A 42 3.27 -1.42 22.54
C GLU A 42 2.73 -2.60 21.71
N GLY A 43 2.27 -3.67 22.36
CA GLY A 43 1.66 -4.79 21.67
C GLY A 43 0.39 -4.40 20.88
N ARG A 44 -0.42 -3.51 21.43
CA ARG A 44 -1.61 -2.96 20.73
C ARG A 44 -1.21 -2.10 19.53
N LYS A 45 -0.17 -1.29 19.67
CA LYS A 45 0.40 -0.47 18.59
C LYS A 45 0.94 -1.34 17.46
N VAL A 46 1.78 -2.33 17.79
CA VAL A 46 2.34 -3.27 16.81
C VAL A 46 1.24 -3.99 16.03
N PHE A 47 0.22 -4.50 16.73
CA PHE A 47 -0.91 -5.14 16.06
C PHE A 47 -1.65 -4.19 15.11
N SER A 48 -1.93 -2.96 15.55
CA SER A 48 -2.59 -1.95 14.72
C SER A 48 -1.76 -1.64 13.46
N ASN A 49 -0.45 -1.52 13.59
CA ASN A 49 0.44 -1.24 12.47
C ASN A 49 0.54 -2.42 11.50
N ILE A 50 0.59 -3.66 12.00
CA ILE A 50 0.52 -4.87 11.17
C ILE A 50 -0.82 -4.90 10.41
N GLN A 51 -1.93 -4.55 11.06
CA GLN A 51 -3.24 -4.51 10.43
C GLN A 51 -3.29 -3.50 9.27
N LYS A 52 -2.69 -2.31 9.44
CA LYS A 52 -2.55 -1.30 8.37
C LYS A 52 -1.72 -1.83 7.21
N ALA A 53 -0.56 -2.42 7.47
CA ALA A 53 0.30 -2.98 6.43
C ALA A 53 -0.41 -4.11 5.65
N ILE A 54 -1.14 -5.00 6.34
CA ILE A 54 -1.93 -6.05 5.71
C ILE A 54 -3.05 -5.44 4.85
N GLN A 55 -3.79 -4.46 5.37
CA GLN A 55 -4.86 -3.80 4.62
C GLN A 55 -4.31 -3.17 3.34
N TYR A 56 -3.21 -2.43 3.44
CA TYR A 56 -2.55 -1.79 2.31
C TYR A 56 -2.13 -2.81 1.23
N LEU A 57 -1.32 -3.79 1.62
CA LEU A 57 -0.80 -4.80 0.68
C LEU A 57 -1.90 -5.64 0.04
N MET A 58 -2.91 -6.03 0.83
CA MET A 58 -3.99 -6.87 0.30
C MET A 58 -4.92 -6.09 -0.63
N ALA A 59 -5.16 -4.81 -0.38
CA ALA A 59 -5.96 -3.97 -1.27
C ALA A 59 -5.22 -3.74 -2.59
N ALA A 60 -3.93 -3.38 -2.56
CA ALA A 60 -3.09 -3.20 -3.72
C ALA A 60 -3.04 -4.47 -4.59
N ASN A 61 -2.69 -5.61 -4.00
CA ASN A 61 -2.64 -6.89 -4.72
C ASN A 61 -4.00 -7.32 -5.30
N LEU A 62 -5.10 -7.06 -4.58
CA LEU A 62 -6.44 -7.32 -5.12
C LEU A 62 -6.72 -6.44 -6.34
N GLY A 63 -6.35 -5.17 -6.31
CA GLY A 63 -6.44 -4.25 -7.44
C GLY A 63 -5.65 -4.75 -8.65
N GLU A 64 -4.39 -5.16 -8.45
CA GLU A 64 -3.54 -5.72 -9.50
C GLU A 64 -4.15 -6.98 -10.14
N VAL A 65 -4.59 -7.91 -9.31
CA VAL A 65 -5.23 -9.15 -9.79
C VAL A 65 -6.49 -8.85 -10.60
N LEU A 66 -7.33 -7.91 -10.15
CA LEU A 66 -8.53 -7.49 -10.87
C LEU A 66 -8.20 -6.84 -12.21
N VAL A 67 -7.18 -5.97 -12.25
CA VAL A 67 -6.72 -5.35 -13.52
C VAL A 67 -6.31 -6.42 -14.50
N LEU A 68 -5.42 -7.34 -14.10
CA LEU A 68 -4.94 -8.40 -14.98
C LEU A 68 -6.06 -9.34 -15.44
N PHE A 69 -6.92 -9.74 -14.51
CA PHE A 69 -8.02 -10.66 -14.81
C PHE A 69 -9.00 -10.06 -15.82
N ILE A 70 -9.48 -8.83 -15.56
CA ILE A 70 -10.42 -8.16 -16.43
C ILE A 70 -9.78 -7.80 -17.77
N ALA A 71 -8.54 -7.30 -17.77
CA ALA A 71 -7.80 -7.00 -18.98
C ALA A 71 -7.64 -8.24 -19.87
N THR A 72 -7.27 -9.38 -19.28
CA THR A 72 -7.14 -10.64 -20.01
C THR A 72 -8.47 -11.08 -20.65
N LEU A 73 -9.59 -10.94 -19.93
CA LEU A 73 -10.93 -11.25 -20.48
C LEU A 73 -11.32 -10.34 -21.64
N LEU A 74 -10.86 -9.08 -21.61
CA LEU A 74 -11.15 -8.09 -22.65
C LEU A 74 -10.12 -8.11 -23.80
N GLY A 75 -9.06 -8.93 -23.68
CA GLY A 75 -7.96 -8.95 -24.65
C GLY A 75 -7.11 -7.66 -24.63
N TRP A 76 -6.97 -7.04 -23.46
CA TRP A 76 -6.19 -5.82 -23.27
C TRP A 76 -4.80 -6.13 -22.68
N ASP A 77 -3.77 -5.59 -23.28
CA ASP A 77 -2.38 -5.66 -22.75
C ASP A 77 -2.11 -4.46 -21.83
N THR A 78 -2.63 -4.49 -20.60
CA THR A 78 -2.59 -3.33 -19.68
C THR A 78 -1.30 -3.20 -18.92
N LEU A 79 -0.74 -4.30 -18.42
CA LEU A 79 0.45 -4.33 -17.57
C LEU A 79 1.33 -5.51 -17.94
N LEU A 80 2.63 -5.27 -17.99
CA LEU A 80 3.61 -6.33 -18.19
C LEU A 80 4.06 -6.91 -16.83
N PRO A 81 4.54 -8.16 -16.78
CA PRO A 81 5.06 -8.76 -15.54
C PRO A 81 6.15 -7.93 -14.85
N ILE A 82 7.00 -7.25 -15.63
CA ILE A 82 8.05 -6.37 -15.09
C ILE A 82 7.47 -5.16 -14.36
N HIS A 83 6.31 -4.66 -14.80
CA HIS A 83 5.62 -3.54 -14.14
C HIS A 83 5.12 -3.96 -12.75
N LEU A 84 4.47 -5.13 -12.66
CA LEU A 84 3.96 -5.67 -11.40
C LEU A 84 5.10 -5.99 -10.44
N LEU A 85 6.18 -6.60 -10.93
CA LEU A 85 7.35 -6.87 -10.10
C LEU A 85 7.92 -5.58 -9.50
N TRP A 86 8.03 -4.53 -10.30
CA TRP A 86 8.54 -3.25 -9.85
C TRP A 86 7.63 -2.58 -8.83
N ILE A 87 6.33 -2.56 -9.09
CA ILE A 87 5.31 -2.01 -8.21
C ILE A 87 5.39 -2.72 -6.85
N ASN A 88 5.34 -4.06 -6.82
CA ASN A 88 5.39 -4.83 -5.59
C ASN A 88 6.67 -4.61 -4.77
N ILE A 89 7.83 -4.40 -5.45
CA ILE A 89 9.09 -4.13 -4.76
C ILE A 89 9.16 -2.68 -4.26
N VAL A 90 8.75 -1.72 -5.06
CA VAL A 90 9.01 -0.30 -4.80
C VAL A 90 7.83 0.39 -4.15
N THR A 91 6.64 0.27 -4.73
CA THR A 91 5.47 1.02 -4.25
C THR A 91 4.72 0.32 -3.13
N ASP A 92 4.86 -1.00 -3.01
CA ASP A 92 4.22 -1.77 -1.94
C ASP A 92 5.14 -1.95 -0.72
N THR A 93 6.35 -2.45 -0.94
CA THR A 93 7.21 -2.87 0.17
C THR A 93 7.66 -1.70 1.05
N PHE A 94 8.15 -0.60 0.47
CA PHE A 94 8.66 0.51 1.28
C PHE A 94 7.57 1.20 2.10
N PRO A 95 6.38 1.54 1.55
CA PRO A 95 5.30 2.08 2.36
C PRO A 95 4.77 1.10 3.41
N ALA A 96 4.67 -0.21 3.10
CA ALA A 96 4.21 -1.21 4.07
C ALA A 96 5.14 -1.32 5.28
N ILE A 97 6.47 -1.33 5.06
CA ILE A 97 7.46 -1.31 6.16
C ILE A 97 7.29 -0.03 6.99
N ALA A 98 7.11 1.10 6.34
CA ALA A 98 6.98 2.38 7.02
C ALA A 98 5.65 2.51 7.81
N LEU A 99 4.56 1.90 7.34
CA LEU A 99 3.30 1.75 8.08
C LEU A 99 3.49 0.90 9.35
N GLY A 100 4.37 -0.10 9.31
CA GLY A 100 4.76 -0.88 10.49
C GLY A 100 5.42 -0.04 11.61
N MET A 101 5.98 1.12 11.26
CA MET A 101 6.62 2.06 12.19
C MET A 101 5.74 3.27 12.55
N GLU A 102 4.44 3.25 12.21
CA GLU A 102 3.54 4.37 12.48
C GLU A 102 3.39 4.60 13.99
N PRO A 103 3.41 5.85 14.45
CA PRO A 103 3.13 6.20 15.84
C PRO A 103 1.77 5.71 16.31
N ALA A 104 1.61 5.50 17.61
CA ALA A 104 0.34 5.11 18.21
C ALA A 104 -0.77 6.13 17.92
N GLU A 105 -1.95 5.64 17.56
CA GLU A 105 -3.13 6.47 17.32
C GLU A 105 -3.92 6.69 18.60
N GLY A 106 -3.91 7.90 19.13
CA GLY A 106 -4.68 8.28 20.30
C GLY A 106 -4.33 7.45 21.53
N ASN A 107 -5.29 7.30 22.44
CA ASN A 107 -5.10 6.46 23.63
C ASN A 107 -5.49 5.00 23.33
N LEU A 108 -4.52 4.18 22.96
CA LEU A 108 -4.72 2.75 22.70
C LEU A 108 -5.22 1.99 23.95
N MET A 109 -4.86 2.45 25.14
CA MET A 109 -5.27 1.80 26.40
C MET A 109 -6.73 2.06 26.77
N ALA A 110 -7.35 3.12 26.23
CA ALA A 110 -8.78 3.39 26.41
C ALA A 110 -9.68 2.46 25.55
N ARG A 111 -9.12 1.80 24.55
CA ARG A 111 -9.87 0.86 23.71
C ARG A 111 -10.15 -0.43 24.49
N LYS A 112 -11.34 -1.01 24.28
CA LYS A 112 -11.68 -2.32 24.85
C LYS A 112 -10.69 -3.40 24.38
N PRO A 113 -10.38 -4.40 25.23
CA PRO A 113 -9.60 -5.56 24.81
C PRO A 113 -10.25 -6.26 23.61
N ARG A 114 -9.43 -6.80 22.72
CA ARG A 114 -9.92 -7.59 21.58
C ARG A 114 -10.49 -8.92 22.06
N GLY A 115 -11.54 -9.37 21.38
CA GLY A 115 -12.09 -10.70 21.64
C GLY A 115 -11.11 -11.81 21.25
N LYS A 116 -11.20 -12.98 21.90
CA LYS A 116 -10.33 -14.15 21.65
C LYS A 116 -10.34 -14.59 20.16
N ASN A 117 -11.44 -14.37 19.44
CA ASN A 117 -11.60 -14.75 18.03
C ASN A 117 -11.33 -13.59 17.05
N SER A 118 -10.79 -12.46 17.49
CA SER A 118 -10.45 -11.36 16.60
C SER A 118 -9.18 -11.69 15.80
N ASN A 119 -9.23 -11.44 14.49
CA ASN A 119 -8.11 -11.59 13.57
C ASN A 119 -7.75 -10.23 12.94
N PHE A 120 -6.74 -10.21 12.08
CA PHE A 120 -6.29 -9.00 11.38
C PHE A 120 -7.35 -8.40 10.45
N PHE A 121 -8.33 -9.20 10.02
CA PHE A 121 -9.42 -8.77 9.12
C PHE A 121 -10.66 -8.29 9.86
N SER A 122 -10.64 -8.34 11.19
CA SER A 122 -11.76 -7.87 12.03
C SER A 122 -11.89 -6.35 12.00
N GLY A 123 -13.05 -5.85 12.42
CA GLY A 123 -13.29 -4.39 12.54
C GLY A 123 -13.47 -3.64 11.21
N GLY A 124 -13.91 -4.33 10.16
CA GLY A 124 -14.18 -3.70 8.85
C GLY A 124 -13.01 -3.75 7.87
N VAL A 125 -11.84 -4.25 8.29
CA VAL A 125 -10.64 -4.28 7.44
C VAL A 125 -10.85 -5.10 6.18
N MET A 126 -11.53 -6.26 6.24
CA MET A 126 -11.83 -7.07 5.06
C MET A 126 -12.69 -6.33 4.04
N SER A 127 -13.75 -5.64 4.50
CA SER A 127 -14.61 -4.84 3.61
C SER A 127 -13.84 -3.66 2.98
N SER A 128 -12.94 -3.05 3.76
CA SER A 128 -12.06 -2.00 3.24
C SER A 128 -11.12 -2.52 2.17
N ILE A 129 -10.47 -3.67 2.39
CA ILE A 129 -9.61 -4.32 1.39
C ILE A 129 -10.36 -4.54 0.07
N ILE A 130 -11.56 -5.13 0.15
CA ILE A 130 -12.37 -5.43 -1.05
C ILE A 130 -12.77 -4.15 -1.77
N TYR A 131 -13.29 -3.17 -1.04
CA TYR A 131 -13.71 -1.89 -1.61
C TYR A 131 -12.53 -1.14 -2.26
N GLN A 132 -11.42 -1.04 -1.55
CA GLN A 132 -10.23 -0.33 -2.01
C GLN A 132 -9.61 -1.02 -3.22
N GLY A 133 -9.44 -2.34 -3.20
CA GLY A 133 -8.89 -3.09 -4.33
C GLY A 133 -9.78 -3.01 -5.58
N ILE A 134 -11.13 -3.05 -5.43
CA ILE A 134 -12.03 -2.84 -6.56
C ILE A 134 -11.90 -1.41 -7.12
N LEU A 135 -11.82 -0.42 -6.24
CA LEU A 135 -11.67 0.98 -6.65
C LEU A 135 -10.35 1.20 -7.40
N GLU A 136 -9.25 0.64 -6.90
CA GLU A 136 -7.94 0.70 -7.56
C GLU A 136 -7.97 0.04 -8.93
N GLY A 137 -8.43 -1.20 -9.00
CA GLY A 137 -8.51 -1.94 -10.25
C GLY A 137 -9.40 -1.25 -11.29
N ALA A 138 -10.58 -0.77 -10.87
CA ALA A 138 -11.50 -0.05 -11.75
C ALA A 138 -10.92 1.27 -12.27
N THR A 139 -10.19 2.01 -11.43
CA THR A 139 -9.56 3.28 -11.83
C THR A 139 -8.46 3.04 -12.86
N VAL A 140 -7.60 2.05 -12.67
CA VAL A 140 -6.53 1.72 -13.63
C VAL A 140 -7.12 1.28 -14.97
N LEU A 141 -8.12 0.40 -14.95
CA LEU A 141 -8.80 -0.04 -16.18
C LEU A 141 -9.51 1.11 -16.89
N PHE A 142 -10.11 2.04 -16.15
CA PHE A 142 -10.73 3.22 -16.70
C PHE A 142 -9.70 4.13 -17.38
N VAL A 143 -8.54 4.37 -16.74
CA VAL A 143 -7.47 5.19 -17.32
C VAL A 143 -6.93 4.53 -18.59
N TYR A 144 -6.66 3.22 -18.58
CA TYR A 144 -6.24 2.47 -19.76
C TYR A 144 -7.27 2.59 -20.90
N TRP A 145 -8.54 2.33 -20.61
CA TRP A 145 -9.63 2.44 -21.59
C TRP A 145 -9.74 3.86 -22.15
N SER A 146 -9.67 4.88 -21.30
CA SER A 146 -9.74 6.28 -21.72
C SER A 146 -8.58 6.67 -22.63
N ALA A 147 -7.38 6.19 -22.35
CA ALA A 147 -6.21 6.45 -23.17
C ALA A 147 -6.35 5.87 -24.60
N ILE A 148 -6.98 4.70 -24.74
CA ILE A 148 -7.27 4.10 -26.04
C ILE A 148 -8.40 4.83 -26.77
N LYS A 149 -9.47 5.20 -26.06
CA LYS A 149 -10.67 5.81 -26.67
C LYS A 149 -10.50 7.29 -27.00
N TRP A 150 -9.75 8.01 -26.18
CA TRP A 150 -9.46 9.43 -26.37
C TRP A 150 -7.95 9.64 -26.41
N PRO A 151 -7.30 9.21 -27.52
CA PRO A 151 -5.87 9.40 -27.64
C PRO A 151 -5.57 10.89 -27.56
N ALA A 152 -4.70 11.24 -26.61
CA ALA A 152 -4.33 12.62 -26.35
C ALA A 152 -3.68 13.28 -27.58
N HIS A 153 -3.40 14.56 -27.48
CA HIS A 153 -2.87 15.46 -28.53
C HIS A 153 -1.67 14.94 -29.35
N THR A 154 -1.05 13.87 -28.93
CA THR A 154 0.01 13.16 -29.68
C THR A 154 -0.46 12.65 -31.04
N ALA A 155 -1.77 12.38 -31.20
CA ALA A 155 -2.33 11.99 -32.50
C ALA A 155 -2.31 13.13 -33.56
N LEU A 156 -2.36 14.39 -33.12
CA LEU A 156 -2.33 15.55 -34.01
C LEU A 156 -0.96 15.81 -34.63
N ASN A 157 0.13 15.39 -34.00
CA ASN A 157 1.50 15.54 -34.49
C ASN A 157 2.01 14.30 -35.24
N ARG A 158 1.19 13.26 -35.40
CA ARG A 158 1.56 11.98 -36.02
C ARG A 158 1.05 11.88 -37.48
N VAL A 159 1.27 12.93 -38.26
CA VAL A 159 0.95 12.91 -39.69
C VAL A 159 1.91 11.96 -40.39
N GLY A 160 1.39 10.91 -41.01
CA GLY A 160 2.17 9.99 -41.84
C GLY A 160 2.34 8.57 -41.29
N LEU A 161 1.77 8.24 -40.11
CA LEU A 161 1.77 6.88 -39.56
C LEU A 161 0.68 6.00 -40.18
N THR A 162 0.99 4.72 -40.33
CA THR A 162 -0.01 3.70 -40.68
C THR A 162 -0.96 3.45 -39.51
N ALA A 163 -2.13 2.87 -39.80
CA ALA A 163 -3.12 2.55 -38.75
C ALA A 163 -2.55 1.60 -37.67
N THR A 164 -1.64 0.70 -38.07
CA THR A 164 -0.99 -0.25 -37.16
C THR A 164 0.00 0.46 -36.24
N GLU A 165 0.85 1.31 -36.77
CA GLU A 165 1.82 2.10 -35.99
C GLU A 165 1.12 3.04 -35.00
N LEU A 166 -0.01 3.62 -35.42
CA LEU A 166 -0.81 4.46 -34.53
C LEU A 166 -1.43 3.65 -33.40
N TYR A 167 -1.91 2.46 -33.67
CA TYR A 167 -2.45 1.54 -32.67
C TYR A 167 -1.41 1.12 -31.65
N ASP A 168 -0.22 0.72 -32.13
CA ASP A 168 0.89 0.29 -31.25
C ASP A 168 1.35 1.41 -30.31
N LEU A 169 1.42 2.66 -30.83
CA LEU A 169 1.77 3.82 -30.01
C LEU A 169 0.70 4.16 -28.98
N GLN A 170 -0.60 4.09 -29.34
CA GLN A 170 -1.71 4.32 -28.41
C GLN A 170 -1.72 3.27 -27.29
N HIS A 171 -1.44 2.01 -27.63
CA HIS A 171 -1.30 0.95 -26.65
C HIS A 171 -0.12 1.14 -25.71
N ALA A 172 1.03 1.56 -26.21
CA ALA A 172 2.20 1.84 -25.39
C ALA A 172 1.96 3.01 -24.42
N ASP A 173 1.29 4.08 -24.88
CA ASP A 173 0.90 5.20 -24.03
C ASP A 173 -0.14 4.76 -22.98
N ALA A 174 -1.15 3.99 -23.37
CA ALA A 174 -2.19 3.48 -22.46
C ALA A 174 -1.60 2.56 -21.37
N LEU A 175 -0.68 1.68 -21.76
CA LEU A 175 0.06 0.81 -20.85
C LEU A 175 0.89 1.62 -19.84
N THR A 176 1.58 2.66 -20.32
CA THR A 176 2.38 3.55 -19.47
C THR A 176 1.48 4.33 -18.49
N MET A 177 0.34 4.83 -18.98
CA MET A 177 -0.64 5.52 -18.13
C MET A 177 -1.22 4.59 -17.06
N ALA A 178 -1.54 3.33 -17.41
CA ALA A 178 -2.02 2.33 -16.46
C ALA A 178 -0.97 2.01 -15.39
N PHE A 179 0.29 1.79 -15.79
CA PHE A 179 1.42 1.55 -14.90
C PHE A 179 1.65 2.74 -13.95
N ALA A 180 1.71 3.96 -14.49
CA ALA A 180 1.90 5.17 -13.69
C ALA A 180 0.72 5.42 -12.74
N THR A 181 -0.52 5.19 -13.19
CA THR A 181 -1.72 5.33 -12.36
C THR A 181 -1.69 4.34 -11.20
N LEU A 182 -1.42 3.08 -11.45
CA LEU A 182 -1.37 2.06 -10.40
C LEU A 182 -0.32 2.40 -9.35
N GLY A 183 0.93 2.68 -9.76
CA GLY A 183 2.00 3.01 -8.82
C GLY A 183 1.73 4.29 -8.03
N LEU A 184 1.28 5.37 -8.66
CA LEU A 184 0.97 6.62 -7.96
C LEU A 184 -0.25 6.46 -7.04
N MET A 185 -1.27 5.73 -7.47
CA MET A 185 -2.47 5.51 -6.67
C MET A 185 -2.15 4.72 -5.40
N GLN A 186 -1.29 3.70 -5.47
CA GLN A 186 -0.83 2.98 -4.29
C GLN A 186 -0.08 3.90 -3.32
N LEU A 187 0.78 4.79 -3.81
CA LEU A 187 1.46 5.77 -2.95
C LEU A 187 0.46 6.73 -2.26
N PHE A 188 -0.56 7.19 -2.97
CA PHE A 188 -1.63 7.99 -2.36
C PHE A 188 -2.50 7.18 -1.40
N HIS A 189 -2.80 5.92 -1.75
CA HIS A 189 -3.56 5.02 -0.89
C HIS A 189 -2.84 4.71 0.42
N ALA A 190 -1.50 4.62 0.42
CA ALA A 190 -0.72 4.44 1.63
C ALA A 190 -1.00 5.53 2.68
N PHE A 191 -1.30 6.76 2.27
CA PHE A 191 -1.73 7.82 3.19
C PHE A 191 -3.10 7.53 3.81
N ASN A 192 -4.06 6.98 3.06
CA ASN A 192 -5.37 6.63 3.59
C ASN A 192 -5.28 5.56 4.68
N VAL A 193 -4.36 4.62 4.53
CA VAL A 193 -4.18 3.49 5.47
C VAL A 193 -3.33 3.86 6.69
N LYS A 194 -2.80 5.09 6.80
CA LYS A 194 -2.09 5.55 8.02
C LYS A 194 -2.96 5.43 9.28
N SER A 195 -4.28 5.47 9.13
CA SER A 195 -5.22 5.18 10.20
C SER A 195 -6.38 4.35 9.70
N VAL A 196 -6.79 3.36 10.51
CA VAL A 196 -7.98 2.54 10.24
C VAL A 196 -9.27 3.23 10.71
N HIS A 197 -9.16 4.21 11.64
CA HIS A 197 -10.30 4.78 12.34
C HIS A 197 -10.39 6.30 12.30
N GLN A 198 -9.37 6.99 11.81
CA GLN A 198 -9.30 8.45 11.82
C GLN A 198 -9.00 8.97 10.42
N SER A 199 -9.58 10.12 10.09
CA SER A 199 -9.26 10.80 8.84
C SER A 199 -7.78 11.18 8.77
N LEU A 200 -7.21 11.10 7.59
CA LEU A 200 -5.85 11.52 7.27
C LEU A 200 -5.55 12.96 7.76
N PHE A 201 -6.54 13.86 7.69
CA PHE A 201 -6.42 15.23 8.17
C PHE A 201 -6.25 15.34 9.70
N THR A 202 -6.77 14.37 10.45
CA THR A 202 -6.63 14.30 11.92
C THR A 202 -5.30 13.69 12.34
N VAL A 203 -4.87 12.64 11.65
CA VAL A 203 -3.59 11.95 11.93
C VAL A 203 -2.39 12.82 11.53
N GLY A 204 -2.53 13.60 10.47
CA GLY A 204 -1.49 14.48 9.93
C GLY A 204 -0.55 13.79 8.94
N PHE A 205 -0.31 14.48 7.81
CA PHE A 205 0.48 13.95 6.70
C PHE A 205 1.94 13.69 7.06
N PHE A 206 2.56 14.53 7.87
CA PHE A 206 4.01 14.59 8.05
C PHE A 206 4.52 14.10 9.40
N LYS A 207 3.67 13.53 10.25
CA LYS A 207 4.06 13.07 11.60
C LYS A 207 5.12 11.95 11.57
N ASN A 208 4.99 11.00 10.64
CA ASN A 208 5.94 9.89 10.50
C ASN A 208 6.96 10.21 9.41
N LYS A 209 8.17 10.59 9.82
CA LYS A 209 9.27 10.91 8.89
C LYS A 209 9.68 9.70 8.05
N SER A 210 9.75 8.52 8.67
CA SER A 210 10.11 7.28 7.96
C SER A 210 9.12 6.95 6.85
N PHE A 211 7.82 7.13 7.12
CA PHE A 211 6.78 6.96 6.12
C PHE A 211 6.96 7.94 4.96
N ASN A 212 7.17 9.22 5.25
CA ASN A 212 7.35 10.24 4.21
C ASN A 212 8.60 9.98 3.35
N TYR A 213 9.70 9.53 3.96
CA TYR A 213 10.90 9.15 3.20
C TYR A 213 10.64 7.90 2.33
N ALA A 214 9.91 6.92 2.82
CA ALA A 214 9.55 5.73 2.06
C ALA A 214 8.70 6.10 0.83
N ILE A 215 7.66 6.93 1.02
CA ILE A 215 6.82 7.43 -0.08
C ILE A 215 7.63 8.23 -1.08
N LEU A 216 8.47 9.15 -0.62
CA LEU A 216 9.32 9.95 -1.50
C LEU A 216 10.29 9.08 -2.30
N LEU A 217 10.93 8.10 -1.65
CA LEU A 217 11.84 7.16 -2.32
C LEU A 217 11.08 6.35 -3.39
N SER A 218 9.93 5.78 -3.04
CA SER A 218 9.10 5.03 -3.99
C SER A 218 8.66 5.90 -5.16
N PHE A 219 8.25 7.14 -4.89
CA PHE A 219 7.87 8.10 -5.93
C PHE A 219 9.04 8.41 -6.88
N VAL A 220 10.23 8.71 -6.36
CA VAL A 220 11.43 8.99 -7.17
C VAL A 220 11.82 7.78 -8.01
N LEU A 221 11.79 6.57 -7.44
CA LEU A 221 12.10 5.33 -8.17
C LEU A 221 11.06 5.04 -9.26
N MET A 222 9.79 5.30 -8.98
CA MET A 222 8.70 5.13 -9.95
C MET A 222 8.83 6.13 -11.11
N MET A 223 9.07 7.41 -10.81
CA MET A 223 9.29 8.44 -11.82
C MET A 223 10.56 8.19 -12.65
N GLY A 224 11.61 7.67 -12.01
CA GLY A 224 12.86 7.34 -12.66
C GLY A 224 12.71 6.40 -13.85
N ILE A 225 11.83 5.40 -13.75
CA ILE A 225 11.56 4.46 -14.85
C ILE A 225 10.97 5.17 -16.07
N ILE A 226 10.05 6.11 -15.84
CA ILE A 226 9.34 6.78 -16.93
C ILE A 226 10.20 7.88 -17.58
N ILE A 227 11.08 8.52 -16.77
CA ILE A 227 11.81 9.73 -17.20
C ILE A 227 13.21 9.40 -17.71
N ILE A 228 13.90 8.40 -17.14
CA ILE A 228 15.32 8.13 -17.47
C ILE A 228 15.41 7.32 -18.77
N PRO A 229 16.09 7.84 -19.81
CA PRO A 229 16.34 7.11 -21.05
C PRO A 229 17.07 5.78 -20.78
N GLY A 230 16.64 4.72 -21.44
CA GLY A 230 17.15 3.36 -21.25
C GLY A 230 16.40 2.55 -20.18
N LEU A 231 15.94 3.16 -19.08
CA LEU A 231 15.03 2.49 -18.16
C LEU A 231 13.63 2.38 -18.76
N ASN A 232 13.15 3.42 -19.43
CA ASN A 232 11.87 3.39 -20.13
C ASN A 232 11.83 2.29 -21.21
N ASP A 233 12.91 2.09 -21.95
CA ASP A 233 13.00 1.02 -22.96
C ASP A 233 12.95 -0.38 -22.32
N LEU A 234 13.64 -0.57 -21.18
CA LEU A 234 13.64 -1.83 -20.43
C LEU A 234 12.25 -2.17 -19.92
N PHE A 235 11.51 -1.18 -19.42
CA PHE A 235 10.15 -1.33 -18.92
C PHE A 235 9.09 -1.20 -20.01
N LYS A 236 9.46 -0.90 -21.25
CA LYS A 236 8.55 -0.66 -22.39
C LYS A 236 7.49 0.40 -22.07
N VAL A 237 7.91 1.46 -21.39
CA VAL A 237 7.07 2.63 -21.09
C VAL A 237 7.44 3.79 -22.00
N THR A 238 6.48 4.66 -22.29
CA THR A 238 6.63 5.84 -23.14
C THR A 238 6.70 7.12 -22.32
N HIS A 239 7.18 8.18 -22.93
CA HIS A 239 7.09 9.51 -22.33
C HIS A 239 5.66 10.02 -22.41
N LEU A 240 5.08 10.32 -21.26
CA LEU A 240 3.75 10.90 -21.17
C LEU A 240 3.79 12.42 -21.35
N ASP A 241 2.81 12.96 -22.07
CA ASP A 241 2.61 14.40 -22.20
C ASP A 241 1.93 15.02 -20.95
N ALA A 242 1.85 16.34 -20.92
CA ALA A 242 1.25 17.04 -19.76
C ALA A 242 -0.22 16.71 -19.55
N TYR A 243 -0.97 16.42 -20.60
CA TYR A 243 -2.38 16.02 -20.52
C TYR A 243 -2.53 14.60 -19.95
N GLN A 244 -1.71 13.67 -20.42
CA GLN A 244 -1.66 12.29 -19.92
C GLN A 244 -1.27 12.29 -18.42
N TRP A 245 -0.27 13.08 -18.04
CA TRP A 245 0.10 13.25 -16.62
C TRP A 245 -1.02 13.85 -15.76
N ALA A 246 -1.79 14.79 -16.31
CA ALA A 246 -2.93 15.36 -15.59
C ALA A 246 -4.01 14.29 -15.32
N ILE A 247 -4.30 13.42 -16.30
CA ILE A 247 -5.24 12.31 -16.12
C ILE A 247 -4.70 11.32 -15.09
N VAL A 248 -3.47 10.85 -15.25
CA VAL A 248 -2.82 9.88 -14.34
C VAL A 248 -2.81 10.42 -12.92
N THR A 249 -2.35 11.64 -12.70
CA THR A 249 -2.26 12.24 -11.36
C THR A 249 -3.65 12.49 -10.78
N GLY A 250 -4.59 13.01 -11.57
CA GLY A 250 -5.96 13.25 -11.13
C GLY A 250 -6.69 11.97 -10.75
N ALA A 251 -6.60 10.92 -11.56
CA ALA A 251 -7.19 9.62 -11.28
C ALA A 251 -6.56 8.97 -10.04
N SER A 252 -5.23 9.01 -9.93
CA SER A 252 -4.52 8.47 -8.76
C SER A 252 -4.86 9.22 -7.47
N PHE A 253 -4.95 10.54 -7.52
CA PHE A 253 -5.28 11.36 -6.36
C PHE A 253 -6.74 11.18 -5.89
N ALA A 254 -7.64 10.83 -6.79
CA ALA A 254 -9.07 10.61 -6.48
C ALA A 254 -9.30 9.51 -5.42
N ILE A 255 -8.33 8.62 -5.18
CA ILE A 255 -8.43 7.61 -4.14
C ILE A 255 -8.42 8.21 -2.73
N ILE A 256 -7.80 9.38 -2.54
CA ILE A 256 -7.73 10.03 -1.21
C ILE A 256 -9.12 10.39 -0.69
N PRO A 257 -9.95 11.14 -1.44
CA PRO A 257 -11.30 11.48 -0.97
C PRO A 257 -12.30 10.32 -1.10
N ALA A 258 -11.99 9.27 -1.87
CA ALA A 258 -12.88 8.13 -2.08
C ALA A 258 -12.78 7.08 -0.97
N VAL A 259 -11.69 7.05 -0.19
CA VAL A 259 -11.40 6.12 0.90
C VAL A 259 -11.41 6.85 2.24
#